data_14437beeefe1f8d1788163728a4f2f5f
#
_entry.id   14437beeefe1f8d1788163728a4f2f5f
#
_cell.length_a   1.000
_cell.length_b   1.000
_cell.length_c   1.000
_cell.angle_alpha   90.00
_cell.angle_beta   90.00
_cell.angle_gamma   90.00
#
_symmetry.space_group_name_H-M   'P 1'
#
loop_
_entity.id
_entity.type
_entity.pdbx_description
1 polymer ?
#
loop_
_entity_poly.entity_id
_entity_poly.type
_entity_poly.pdbx_seq_one_letter_code
_entity_poly.pdbx_strand_id
1 'polypeptide(L)'
;MRQLRATGERNRLRIAEPPQQSRRVFLRLKSPPEGGIWGGVRLVNDANGGDNTIGNKPTERKINKLHKRMNNKYSLPKDGGLISESAPRDIIHRYEKIHTKVYENEYEGVQYVADNIVKAIRMYNEIHCSNEVYEESQPFVLGLTTGRTPLGLYRELVKRHHEGQISFRNVSVYSLDEFYPIRSTEQQSRNYRIHEEFLNHIDILPENVHIPDGTVPEDRVSEYCASYDHSVRRIDLMIIGVGEDGQIGFNEPGSYSRSRTRLVQLTYNTRKIQSGAFFGLENTPKMAVTMGIDTIMRANRIILMAWGEEKAHIVQRVVEGEITDQVPASYLQAHQNIEVVIDENAAQLLTREQTPWMVGPCEWTPKFVRKAVVWLCGVVKKPILKLTYKDYIENSLGELLEQGRAYDQINIDVFNDLQHTITGWPGGKPNADDSTR
;
A
#
# COMPACT_ATOMS: atom_id res chain seq x y z
N MET A 1 39.71 52.34 -23.79
CA MET A 1 40.92 52.35 -24.62
C MET A 1 41.72 51.09 -24.38
N ARG A 2 42.13 50.46 -25.51
CA ARG A 2 43.04 49.31 -25.69
C ARG A 2 42.48 47.92 -25.33
N GLN A 3 42.07 47.32 -26.35
CA GLN A 3 42.27 46.07 -27.09
C GLN A 3 43.62 45.36 -26.77
N LEU A 4 43.56 44.03 -26.67
CA LEU A 4 44.49 43.07 -27.24
C LEU A 4 43.86 41.66 -27.18
N ARG A 5 43.47 41.19 -28.27
CA ARG A 5 43.71 40.07 -29.22
C ARG A 5 44.22 38.75 -28.60
N ALA A 6 43.38 37.79 -28.76
CA ALA A 6 43.44 36.42 -29.28
C ALA A 6 44.81 35.77 -29.44
N THR A 7 44.94 34.54 -28.94
CA THR A 7 45.53 33.40 -29.66
C THR A 7 44.80 32.12 -29.21
N GLY A 8 44.34 31.36 -30.20
CA GLY A 8 43.72 30.07 -30.00
C GLY A 8 44.74 28.96 -29.97
N GLU A 9 44.43 27.96 -29.17
CA GLU A 9 44.97 26.60 -29.36
C GLU A 9 43.84 25.58 -29.18
N ARG A 10 43.60 24.86 -30.28
CA ARG A 10 42.68 23.74 -30.33
C ARG A 10 43.40 22.50 -29.78
N ASN A 11 43.07 22.06 -28.60
CA ASN A 11 43.43 20.73 -28.14
C ASN A 11 42.27 19.77 -28.48
N ARG A 12 42.51 18.94 -29.49
CA ARG A 12 41.71 17.75 -29.82
C ARG A 12 41.95 16.68 -28.74
N LEU A 13 40.91 16.45 -27.92
CA LEU A 13 40.86 15.24 -27.10
C LEU A 13 40.46 14.07 -27.97
N ARG A 14 41.36 13.09 -28.10
CA ARG A 14 41.10 11.77 -28.72
C ARG A 14 40.12 11.01 -27.84
N ILE A 15 38.98 10.65 -28.43
CA ILE A 15 38.03 9.70 -27.86
C ILE A 15 38.65 8.32 -28.09
N ALA A 16 38.93 7.59 -27.01
CA ALA A 16 39.32 6.19 -27.05
C ALA A 16 38.06 5.33 -27.25
N GLU A 17 38.11 4.47 -28.26
CA GLU A 17 37.06 3.47 -28.54
C GLU A 17 37.06 2.39 -27.43
N PRO A 18 35.87 1.90 -27.01
CA PRO A 18 35.78 0.76 -26.10
C PRO A 18 35.99 -0.57 -26.84
N PRO A 19 36.53 -1.62 -26.15
CA PRO A 19 36.82 -2.89 -26.77
C PRO A 19 35.51 -3.64 -27.14
N GLN A 20 35.53 -4.17 -28.36
CA GLN A 20 34.56 -5.15 -28.84
C GLN A 20 34.68 -6.45 -28.04
N GLN A 21 33.60 -6.95 -27.50
CA GLN A 21 33.13 -8.32 -27.49
C GLN A 21 32.15 -8.57 -26.34
N SER A 22 30.87 -8.53 -26.64
CA SER A 22 29.89 -9.39 -25.97
C SER A 22 28.83 -9.80 -26.99
N ARG A 23 28.83 -11.11 -27.26
CA ARG A 23 27.94 -11.79 -28.19
C ARG A 23 26.48 -11.56 -27.78
N ARG A 24 25.71 -10.89 -28.66
CA ARG A 24 24.25 -10.86 -28.56
C ARG A 24 23.72 -12.21 -29.01
N VAL A 25 23.13 -12.96 -28.10
CA VAL A 25 22.33 -14.14 -28.42
C VAL A 25 20.93 -13.65 -28.78
N PHE A 26 20.59 -13.68 -30.05
CA PHE A 26 19.21 -13.48 -30.50
C PHE A 26 18.47 -14.81 -30.36
N LEU A 27 17.53 -14.89 -29.43
CA LEU A 27 16.54 -15.96 -29.37
C LEU A 27 15.41 -15.65 -30.35
N ARG A 28 15.38 -16.38 -31.46
CA ARG A 28 14.24 -16.44 -32.40
C ARG A 28 13.19 -17.34 -31.79
N LEU A 29 12.10 -16.78 -31.30
CA LEU A 29 10.92 -17.53 -30.85
C LEU A 29 10.17 -17.98 -32.13
N LYS A 30 10.08 -19.30 -32.35
CA LYS A 30 9.14 -19.92 -33.29
C LYS A 30 7.79 -20.04 -32.60
N SER A 31 6.73 -19.64 -33.29
CA SER A 31 5.34 -19.83 -32.87
C SER A 31 5.03 -21.31 -32.64
N PRO A 32 4.31 -21.68 -31.58
CA PRO A 32 3.92 -23.06 -31.35
C PRO A 32 2.70 -23.43 -32.20
N PRO A 33 2.56 -24.72 -32.56
CA PRO A 33 1.33 -25.24 -33.15
C PRO A 33 0.25 -25.38 -32.09
N GLU A 34 -0.99 -25.29 -32.52
CA GLU A 34 -2.19 -25.35 -31.67
C GLU A 34 -2.26 -26.66 -30.86
N GLY A 35 -2.48 -26.54 -29.55
CA GLY A 35 -2.89 -27.63 -28.68
C GLY A 35 -1.78 -28.31 -27.86
N GLY A 36 -1.11 -27.63 -26.94
CA GLY A 36 -0.13 -28.29 -26.07
C GLY A 36 0.15 -27.55 -24.76
N ILE A 37 0.01 -28.29 -23.67
CA ILE A 37 0.28 -27.92 -22.28
C ILE A 37 1.78 -27.65 -22.09
N TRP A 38 2.16 -26.56 -21.41
CA TRP A 38 3.55 -26.19 -21.10
C TRP A 38 4.20 -27.18 -20.14
N GLY A 39 5.16 -27.95 -20.62
CA GLY A 39 6.08 -28.76 -19.86
C GLY A 39 7.42 -28.01 -19.63
N GLY A 40 8.00 -28.20 -18.44
CA GLY A 40 9.12 -27.43 -17.92
C GLY A 40 10.41 -27.44 -18.74
N VAL A 41 11.14 -26.33 -18.60
CA VAL A 41 12.49 -26.11 -19.14
C VAL A 41 13.50 -26.96 -18.37
N ARG A 42 14.15 -27.89 -19.09
CA ARG A 42 15.34 -28.64 -18.61
C ARG A 42 16.57 -27.84 -19.02
N LEU A 43 17.37 -27.44 -18.05
CA LEU A 43 18.76 -27.03 -18.26
C LEU A 43 19.64 -28.28 -18.28
N VAL A 44 20.29 -28.54 -19.40
CA VAL A 44 21.33 -29.56 -19.55
C VAL A 44 22.66 -28.82 -19.38
N ASN A 45 23.40 -29.15 -18.33
CA ASN A 45 24.82 -28.85 -18.21
C ASN A 45 25.60 -30.16 -18.39
N ASP A 46 26.32 -30.25 -19.47
CA ASP A 46 27.40 -31.24 -19.64
C ASP A 46 28.69 -30.70 -19.03
N ALA A 47 29.29 -31.41 -18.14
CA ALA A 47 30.67 -31.86 -18.13
C ALA A 47 31.18 -32.23 -16.73
N ASN A 48 31.52 -33.53 -16.65
CA ASN A 48 32.62 -34.16 -15.88
C ASN A 48 32.68 -34.14 -14.34
N GLY A 49 32.33 -35.28 -13.78
CA GLY A 49 33.21 -36.14 -12.96
C GLY A 49 33.65 -35.61 -11.59
N GLY A 50 33.10 -36.21 -10.53
CA GLY A 50 33.65 -36.08 -9.20
C GLY A 50 32.66 -36.40 -8.10
N ASP A 51 32.62 -37.66 -7.73
CA ASP A 51 31.91 -38.20 -6.57
C ASP A 51 32.40 -37.58 -5.27
N ASN A 52 31.54 -37.00 -4.45
CA ASN A 52 31.69 -36.99 -2.99
C ASN A 52 30.34 -36.61 -2.32
N THR A 53 29.79 -37.62 -1.70
CA THR A 53 28.72 -37.56 -0.68
C THR A 53 29.13 -36.66 0.48
N ILE A 54 28.21 -35.73 0.88
CA ILE A 54 27.91 -35.35 2.27
C ILE A 54 26.78 -34.30 2.27
N GLY A 55 25.75 -34.52 3.08
CA GLY A 55 24.94 -33.45 3.70
C GLY A 55 23.66 -33.04 2.98
N ASN A 56 22.55 -33.61 3.40
CA ASN A 56 21.17 -33.17 3.07
C ASN A 56 20.92 -31.69 3.42
N LYS A 57 20.98 -30.79 2.44
CA LYS A 57 20.31 -29.48 2.52
C LYS A 57 18.82 -29.69 2.21
N PRO A 58 17.89 -29.16 3.00
CA PRO A 58 16.46 -29.19 2.65
C PRO A 58 16.25 -28.33 1.42
N THR A 59 15.97 -28.99 0.33
CA THR A 59 15.90 -28.45 -1.02
C THR A 59 14.87 -27.32 -1.16
N GLU A 60 15.18 -26.30 -1.99
CA GLU A 60 14.29 -25.25 -2.51
C GLU A 60 12.89 -25.74 -2.89
N ARG A 61 12.72 -27.03 -3.19
CA ARG A 61 11.42 -27.66 -3.41
C ARG A 61 10.49 -27.66 -2.19
N LYS A 62 11.01 -27.76 -0.96
CA LYS A 62 10.21 -27.65 0.26
C LYS A 62 9.79 -26.22 0.53
N ILE A 63 10.67 -25.26 0.29
CA ILE A 63 10.42 -23.82 0.46
C ILE A 63 9.38 -23.35 -0.57
N ASN A 64 9.53 -23.74 -1.84
CA ASN A 64 8.55 -23.42 -2.88
C ASN A 64 7.19 -24.12 -2.69
N LYS A 65 7.17 -25.30 -2.08
CA LYS A 65 5.92 -25.99 -1.74
C LYS A 65 5.21 -25.37 -0.54
N LEU A 66 5.95 -24.80 0.41
CA LEU A 66 5.39 -23.99 1.51
C LEU A 66 4.91 -22.63 1.02
N HIS A 67 5.67 -21.91 0.19
CA HIS A 67 5.21 -20.67 -0.44
C HIS A 67 3.92 -20.88 -1.25
N LYS A 68 3.82 -22.00 -1.98
CA LYS A 68 2.59 -22.36 -2.70
C LYS A 68 1.43 -22.76 -1.77
N ARG A 69 1.71 -23.32 -0.58
CA ARG A 69 0.72 -23.58 0.46
C ARG A 69 0.28 -22.32 1.19
N MET A 70 1.18 -21.34 1.37
CA MET A 70 0.84 -20.03 1.95
C MET A 70 -0.16 -19.26 1.07
N ASN A 71 0.04 -19.29 -0.26
CA ASN A 71 -0.85 -18.58 -1.19
C ASN A 71 -2.23 -19.27 -1.37
N ASN A 72 -2.37 -20.58 -1.06
CA ASN A 72 -3.60 -21.31 -1.31
C ASN A 72 -4.46 -21.59 -0.04
N LYS A 73 -4.05 -21.14 1.14
CA LYS A 73 -4.75 -21.47 2.40
C LYS A 73 -5.50 -20.29 3.03
N TYR A 74 -5.53 -19.15 2.36
CA TYR A 74 -6.29 -17.98 2.83
C TYR A 74 -7.66 -17.94 2.15
N SER A 75 -8.67 -18.57 2.76
CA SER A 75 -10.05 -18.16 2.56
C SER A 75 -10.18 -16.75 3.16
N LEU A 76 -10.56 -15.78 2.33
CA LEU A 76 -10.85 -14.42 2.74
C LEU A 76 -11.97 -14.41 3.78
N PRO A 77 -11.93 -13.52 4.80
CA PRO A 77 -13.12 -13.18 5.58
C PRO A 77 -14.21 -12.67 4.64
N LYS A 78 -15.46 -12.84 5.03
CA LYS A 78 -16.60 -12.31 4.31
C LYS A 78 -16.48 -10.78 4.33
N ASP A 79 -16.20 -10.19 3.17
CA ASP A 79 -16.16 -8.74 3.02
C ASP A 79 -17.60 -8.23 3.17
N GLY A 80 -17.86 -7.46 4.23
CA GLY A 80 -19.16 -6.87 4.54
C GLY A 80 -19.51 -5.68 3.64
N GLY A 81 -19.38 -5.82 2.31
CA GLY A 81 -19.77 -4.79 1.34
C GLY A 81 -21.10 -5.09 0.67
N LEU A 82 -21.73 -4.07 0.10
CA LEU A 82 -22.98 -4.15 -0.66
C LEU A 82 -22.94 -5.02 -1.93
N ILE A 83 -21.81 -5.70 -2.18
CA ILE A 83 -21.59 -6.56 -3.34
C ILE A 83 -22.02 -7.99 -3.00
N SER A 84 -22.83 -8.59 -3.86
CA SER A 84 -23.27 -9.98 -3.72
C SER A 84 -22.07 -10.93 -3.58
N GLU A 85 -22.12 -11.84 -2.59
CA GLU A 85 -21.08 -12.88 -2.35
C GLU A 85 -20.80 -13.78 -3.57
N SER A 86 -21.63 -13.72 -4.62
CA SER A 86 -21.53 -14.49 -5.87
C SER A 86 -20.73 -13.82 -6.97
N ALA A 87 -20.28 -12.56 -6.79
CA ALA A 87 -19.52 -11.87 -7.82
C ALA A 87 -18.12 -12.49 -7.99
N PRO A 88 -17.66 -12.78 -9.22
CA PRO A 88 -16.30 -13.26 -9.46
C PRO A 88 -15.28 -12.24 -8.92
N ARG A 89 -14.24 -12.71 -8.22
CA ARG A 89 -13.18 -11.86 -7.64
C ARG A 89 -12.57 -10.89 -8.65
N ASP A 90 -12.41 -11.32 -9.90
CA ASP A 90 -11.84 -10.52 -10.98
C ASP A 90 -12.65 -9.26 -11.31
N ILE A 91 -13.95 -9.27 -11.01
CA ILE A 91 -14.83 -8.11 -11.26
C ILE A 91 -14.70 -7.08 -10.14
N ILE A 92 -14.66 -7.50 -8.88
CA ILE A 92 -14.52 -6.61 -7.70
C ILE A 92 -13.20 -5.83 -7.80
N HIS A 93 -12.13 -6.49 -8.23
CA HIS A 93 -10.81 -5.88 -8.37
C HIS A 93 -10.55 -5.19 -9.71
N ARG A 94 -11.59 -5.05 -10.56
CA ARG A 94 -11.43 -4.43 -11.89
C ARG A 94 -10.82 -3.04 -11.86
N TYR A 95 -11.11 -2.26 -10.83
CA TYR A 95 -10.59 -0.90 -10.65
C TYR A 95 -9.46 -0.83 -9.65
N GLU A 96 -9.35 -1.81 -8.76
CA GLU A 96 -8.34 -1.86 -7.71
C GLU A 96 -7.06 -2.53 -8.22
N LYS A 97 -6.00 -1.76 -8.28
CA LYS A 97 -4.67 -2.21 -8.73
C LYS A 97 -3.85 -2.83 -7.58
N ILE A 98 -4.32 -2.67 -6.34
CA ILE A 98 -3.78 -3.32 -5.15
C ILE A 98 -4.93 -4.04 -4.46
N HIS A 99 -4.67 -5.28 -4.01
CA HIS A 99 -5.65 -6.01 -3.21
C HIS A 99 -5.98 -5.24 -1.93
N THR A 100 -7.25 -4.85 -1.78
CA THR A 100 -7.71 -3.98 -0.69
C THR A 100 -8.75 -4.69 0.16
N LYS A 101 -8.53 -4.71 1.47
CA LYS A 101 -9.45 -5.21 2.48
C LYS A 101 -10.08 -4.05 3.23
N VAL A 102 -11.40 -4.04 3.27
CA VAL A 102 -12.19 -3.04 3.98
C VAL A 102 -12.79 -3.70 5.22
N TYR A 103 -12.63 -3.06 6.36
CA TYR A 103 -13.20 -3.47 7.64
C TYR A 103 -14.18 -2.41 8.13
N GLU A 104 -15.13 -2.79 8.97
CA GLU A 104 -16.13 -1.87 9.51
C GLU A 104 -15.48 -0.68 10.22
N ASN A 105 -14.38 -0.94 10.94
CA ASN A 105 -13.67 0.08 11.70
C ASN A 105 -12.16 -0.23 11.84
N GLU A 106 -11.38 0.76 12.32
CA GLU A 106 -9.95 0.61 12.60
C GLU A 106 -9.65 -0.61 13.49
N TYR A 107 -10.47 -0.88 14.51
CA TYR A 107 -10.19 -1.95 15.47
C TYR A 107 -10.14 -3.33 14.77
N GLU A 108 -11.10 -3.64 13.91
CA GLU A 108 -11.12 -4.91 13.16
C GLU A 108 -9.95 -5.02 12.19
N GLY A 109 -9.64 -3.93 11.48
CA GLY A 109 -8.47 -3.88 10.60
C GLY A 109 -7.17 -4.10 11.36
N VAL A 110 -7.03 -3.51 12.55
CA VAL A 110 -5.88 -3.70 13.44
C VAL A 110 -5.78 -5.16 13.90
N GLN A 111 -6.90 -5.80 14.30
CA GLN A 111 -6.90 -7.22 14.67
C GLN A 111 -6.39 -8.09 13.53
N TYR A 112 -6.88 -7.85 12.31
CA TYR A 112 -6.43 -8.56 11.13
C TYR A 112 -4.93 -8.41 10.88
N VAL A 113 -4.39 -7.18 10.95
CA VAL A 113 -2.95 -6.93 10.74
C VAL A 113 -2.12 -7.59 11.84
N ALA A 114 -2.56 -7.49 13.10
CA ALA A 114 -1.89 -8.15 14.22
C ALA A 114 -1.87 -9.68 14.06
N ASP A 115 -2.97 -10.30 13.64
CA ASP A 115 -3.03 -11.73 13.32
C ASP A 115 -2.01 -12.14 12.25
N ASN A 116 -1.87 -11.31 11.22
CA ASN A 116 -0.91 -11.56 10.15
C ASN A 116 0.54 -11.49 10.65
N ILE A 117 0.87 -10.51 11.50
CA ILE A 117 2.20 -10.37 12.09
C ILE A 117 2.51 -11.58 12.98
N VAL A 118 1.62 -11.89 13.92
CA VAL A 118 1.78 -13.05 14.82
C VAL A 118 1.99 -14.33 14.03
N LYS A 119 1.17 -14.55 13.02
CA LYS A 119 1.24 -15.75 12.18
C LYS A 119 2.53 -15.80 11.37
N ALA A 120 2.96 -14.66 10.79
CA ALA A 120 4.20 -14.59 10.01
C ALA A 120 5.42 -14.92 10.88
N ILE A 121 5.53 -14.31 12.07
CA ILE A 121 6.62 -14.55 13.01
C ILE A 121 6.63 -16.02 13.49
N ARG A 122 5.47 -16.54 13.88
CA ARG A 122 5.37 -17.96 14.30
C ARG A 122 5.82 -18.92 13.21
N MET A 123 5.31 -18.74 11.98
CA MET A 123 5.68 -19.59 10.84
C MET A 123 7.16 -19.48 10.51
N TYR A 124 7.74 -18.27 10.61
CA TYR A 124 9.16 -18.06 10.41
C TYR A 124 9.98 -18.85 11.45
N ASN A 125 9.62 -18.73 12.71
CA ASN A 125 10.29 -19.44 13.81
C ASN A 125 10.16 -20.96 13.68
N GLU A 126 8.99 -21.49 13.30
CA GLU A 126 8.79 -22.93 13.05
C GLU A 126 9.72 -23.46 11.95
N ILE A 127 10.01 -22.65 10.92
CA ILE A 127 10.86 -23.05 9.79
C ILE A 127 12.35 -22.93 10.13
N HIS A 128 12.75 -21.88 10.84
CA HIS A 128 14.15 -21.50 11.00
C HIS A 128 14.73 -21.89 12.38
N CYS A 129 13.86 -22.06 13.40
CA CYS A 129 14.28 -22.38 14.77
C CYS A 129 13.99 -23.84 15.19
N SER A 130 13.55 -24.69 14.27
CA SER A 130 13.19 -26.10 14.55
C SER A 130 14.38 -27.05 14.79
N ASN A 131 15.62 -26.58 14.59
CA ASN A 131 16.84 -27.30 14.96
C ASN A 131 17.46 -26.60 16.17
N GLU A 132 17.83 -27.33 17.19
CA GLU A 132 18.30 -26.93 18.53
C GLU A 132 19.49 -25.94 18.57
N VAL A 133 19.89 -25.36 17.44
CA VAL A 133 21.01 -24.40 17.34
C VAL A 133 20.45 -23.00 17.06
N TYR A 134 20.01 -22.34 18.13
CA TYR A 134 19.51 -20.95 18.09
C TYR A 134 20.55 -19.90 17.71
N GLU A 135 21.84 -20.25 17.70
CA GLU A 135 22.94 -19.28 17.54
C GLU A 135 23.21 -18.82 16.10
N GLU A 136 22.61 -19.48 15.07
CA GLU A 136 22.83 -19.12 13.66
C GLU A 136 21.54 -18.72 12.91
N SER A 137 20.36 -18.72 13.54
CA SER A 137 19.14 -18.32 12.85
C SER A 137 19.05 -16.80 12.71
N GLN A 138 18.93 -16.32 11.47
CA GLN A 138 18.65 -14.90 11.21
C GLN A 138 17.28 -14.55 11.81
N PRO A 139 17.13 -13.38 12.49
CA PRO A 139 15.84 -12.97 13.02
C PRO A 139 14.84 -12.67 11.90
N PHE A 140 13.53 -12.77 12.21
CA PHE A 140 12.47 -12.26 11.35
C PHE A 140 12.56 -10.73 11.27
N VAL A 141 12.63 -10.17 10.07
CA VAL A 141 12.80 -8.73 9.89
C VAL A 141 11.47 -8.04 9.65
N LEU A 142 11.08 -7.19 10.61
CA LEU A 142 9.86 -6.41 10.61
C LEU A 142 10.17 -4.94 10.33
N GLY A 143 9.68 -4.41 9.21
CA GLY A 143 9.73 -2.98 8.91
C GLY A 143 8.53 -2.26 9.52
N LEU A 144 8.77 -1.16 10.23
CA LEU A 144 7.73 -0.42 10.94
C LEU A 144 7.79 1.08 10.63
N THR A 145 6.65 1.74 10.74
CA THR A 145 6.50 3.19 10.69
C THR A 145 6.01 3.72 12.02
N THR A 146 6.14 5.01 12.23
CA THR A 146 5.57 5.71 13.39
C THR A 146 4.42 6.60 12.95
N GLY A 147 3.71 7.21 13.91
CA GLY A 147 2.59 8.10 13.64
C GLY A 147 1.29 7.55 14.23
N ARG A 148 0.15 8.18 13.87
CA ARG A 148 -1.16 7.81 14.44
C ARG A 148 -1.67 6.46 13.95
N THR A 149 -1.46 6.15 12.68
CA THR A 149 -1.99 4.94 12.04
C THR A 149 -1.58 3.63 12.73
N PRO A 150 -0.32 3.40 13.13
CA PRO A 150 0.09 2.14 13.75
C PRO A 150 -0.17 2.05 15.26
N LEU A 151 -0.65 3.09 15.94
CA LEU A 151 -0.81 3.10 17.41
C LEU A 151 -1.73 1.98 17.89
N GLY A 152 -2.87 1.79 17.24
CA GLY A 152 -3.79 0.70 17.56
C GLY A 152 -3.13 -0.66 17.43
N LEU A 153 -2.35 -0.85 16.36
CA LEU A 153 -1.60 -2.08 16.10
C LEU A 153 -0.54 -2.34 17.17
N TYR A 154 0.22 -1.32 17.57
CA TYR A 154 1.25 -1.48 18.60
C TYR A 154 0.65 -1.89 19.94
N ARG A 155 -0.44 -1.25 20.36
CA ARG A 155 -1.17 -1.63 21.58
C ARG A 155 -1.68 -3.07 21.54
N GLU A 156 -2.21 -3.50 20.40
CA GLU A 156 -2.70 -4.87 20.22
C GLU A 156 -1.55 -5.89 20.26
N LEU A 157 -0.41 -5.59 19.62
CA LEU A 157 0.77 -6.47 19.64
C LEU A 157 1.38 -6.56 21.05
N VAL A 158 1.44 -5.46 21.80
CA VAL A 158 1.87 -5.45 23.22
C VAL A 158 0.95 -6.32 24.07
N LYS A 159 -0.36 -6.15 23.91
CA LYS A 159 -1.37 -7.00 24.60
C LYS A 159 -1.14 -8.47 24.29
N ARG A 160 -1.00 -8.87 23.02
CA ARG A 160 -0.76 -10.26 22.61
C ARG A 160 0.56 -10.82 23.14
N HIS A 161 1.59 -9.98 23.25
CA HIS A 161 2.84 -10.34 23.87
C HIS A 161 2.65 -10.64 25.37
N HIS A 162 1.99 -9.76 26.11
CA HIS A 162 1.70 -9.97 27.54
C HIS A 162 0.81 -11.20 27.80
N GLU A 163 -0.08 -11.52 26.87
CA GLU A 163 -0.91 -12.76 26.90
C GLU A 163 -0.13 -14.02 26.47
N GLY A 164 1.16 -13.92 26.17
CA GLY A 164 2.00 -15.03 25.75
C GLY A 164 1.71 -15.56 24.34
N GLN A 165 0.96 -14.82 23.55
CA GLN A 165 0.62 -15.22 22.19
C GLN A 165 1.79 -15.06 21.20
N ILE A 166 2.74 -14.17 21.47
CA ILE A 166 3.89 -13.89 20.63
C ILE A 166 5.09 -13.46 21.46
N SER A 167 6.31 -13.84 21.02
CA SER A 167 7.60 -13.33 21.47
C SER A 167 8.28 -12.61 20.32
N PHE A 168 8.91 -11.49 20.62
CA PHE A 168 9.70 -10.69 19.66
C PHE A 168 11.21 -10.92 19.82
N ARG A 169 11.62 -11.90 20.64
CA ARG A 169 13.04 -12.18 20.91
C ARG A 169 13.83 -12.52 19.64
N ASN A 170 13.19 -13.20 18.67
CA ASN A 170 13.78 -13.54 17.36
C ASN A 170 13.24 -12.63 16.26
N VAL A 171 13.02 -11.36 16.56
CA VAL A 171 12.57 -10.34 15.60
C VAL A 171 13.59 -9.21 15.56
N SER A 172 13.89 -8.73 14.35
CA SER A 172 14.65 -7.50 14.14
C SER A 172 13.71 -6.44 13.55
N VAL A 173 13.73 -5.24 14.11
CA VAL A 173 12.88 -4.12 13.68
C VAL A 173 13.71 -3.09 12.94
N TYR A 174 13.22 -2.66 11.77
CA TYR A 174 13.73 -1.51 11.03
C TYR A 174 12.66 -0.43 10.93
N SER A 175 12.96 0.79 11.43
CA SER A 175 12.08 1.95 11.28
C SER A 175 12.30 2.65 9.94
N LEU A 176 11.22 3.17 9.34
CA LEU A 176 11.26 3.82 8.03
C LEU A 176 12.03 5.14 8.04
N ASP A 177 11.92 5.91 9.11
CA ASP A 177 12.33 7.31 9.08
C ASP A 177 12.65 7.88 10.46
N GLU A 178 13.34 9.03 10.45
CA GLU A 178 13.56 9.88 11.62
C GLU A 178 13.70 11.34 11.18
N PHE A 179 13.25 12.28 11.99
CA PHE A 179 13.52 13.71 11.79
C PHE A 179 15.02 14.04 11.88
N TYR A 180 15.44 15.11 11.21
CA TYR A 180 16.83 15.51 11.21
C TYR A 180 16.99 17.07 11.23
N PRO A 181 17.83 17.63 12.13
CA PRO A 181 18.45 16.95 13.26
C PRO A 181 17.45 16.74 14.43
N ILE A 182 17.58 15.63 15.16
CA ILE A 182 16.82 15.36 16.37
C ILE A 182 17.56 14.33 17.25
N ARG A 183 17.44 14.43 18.57
CA ARG A 183 17.98 13.42 19.50
C ARG A 183 16.92 12.35 19.76
N SER A 184 17.36 11.10 19.92
CA SER A 184 16.47 9.99 20.27
C SER A 184 15.75 10.15 21.61
N THR A 185 16.21 11.06 22.47
CA THR A 185 15.59 11.39 23.79
C THR A 185 14.51 12.47 23.70
N GLU A 186 14.33 13.10 22.55
CA GLU A 186 13.28 14.10 22.34
C GLU A 186 11.95 13.42 22.05
N GLN A 187 10.88 13.83 22.72
CA GLN A 187 9.55 13.21 22.65
C GLN A 187 8.96 13.20 21.22
N GLN A 188 9.44 14.09 20.36
CA GLN A 188 9.03 14.22 18.95
C GLN A 188 9.79 13.26 18.03
N SER A 189 10.93 12.72 18.48
CA SER A 189 11.71 11.75 17.72
C SER A 189 10.89 10.49 17.42
N ARG A 190 11.05 9.93 16.25
CA ARG A 190 10.46 8.64 15.86
C ARG A 190 11.03 7.52 16.74
N ASN A 191 12.32 7.60 17.05
CA ASN A 191 12.99 6.67 17.97
C ASN A 191 12.33 6.69 19.36
N TYR A 192 12.16 7.87 19.96
CA TYR A 192 11.48 7.98 21.26
C TYR A 192 10.08 7.36 21.22
N ARG A 193 9.30 7.75 20.20
CA ARG A 193 7.90 7.35 20.11
C ARG A 193 7.73 5.85 19.95
N ILE A 194 8.50 5.20 19.08
CA ILE A 194 8.35 3.77 18.86
C ILE A 194 8.78 2.95 20.09
N HIS A 195 9.75 3.46 20.86
CA HIS A 195 10.11 2.86 22.15
C HIS A 195 8.99 2.99 23.17
N GLU A 196 8.43 4.19 23.35
CA GLU A 196 7.34 4.42 24.31
C GLU A 196 6.04 3.71 23.93
N GLU A 197 5.74 3.63 22.65
CA GLU A 197 4.47 3.09 22.15
C GLU A 197 4.52 1.56 21.96
N PHE A 198 5.73 0.96 21.82
CA PHE A 198 5.86 -0.45 21.46
C PHE A 198 7.08 -1.17 22.05
N LEU A 199 8.31 -0.73 21.70
CA LEU A 199 9.51 -1.55 21.89
C LEU A 199 9.85 -1.78 23.37
N ASN A 200 9.57 -0.81 24.26
CA ASN A 200 9.80 -0.94 25.71
C ASN A 200 8.85 -1.94 26.40
N HIS A 201 7.80 -2.40 25.68
CA HIS A 201 6.76 -3.25 26.25
C HIS A 201 6.81 -4.70 25.76
N ILE A 202 7.85 -5.05 24.99
CA ILE A 202 8.03 -6.39 24.38
C ILE A 202 9.44 -6.92 24.66
N ASP A 203 9.66 -8.21 24.39
CA ASP A 203 10.92 -8.92 24.67
C ASP A 203 11.94 -8.85 23.51
N ILE A 204 11.89 -7.80 22.68
CA ILE A 204 12.86 -7.61 21.61
C ILE A 204 14.26 -7.34 22.17
N LEU A 205 15.30 -7.90 21.51
CA LEU A 205 16.67 -7.65 21.90
C LEU A 205 17.10 -6.26 21.39
N PRO A 206 17.80 -5.44 22.22
CA PRO A 206 18.22 -4.09 21.82
C PRO A 206 19.07 -4.04 20.55
N GLU A 207 19.93 -5.03 20.33
CA GLU A 207 20.76 -5.17 19.13
C GLU A 207 19.97 -5.43 17.85
N ASN A 208 18.72 -5.85 17.97
CA ASN A 208 17.80 -6.09 16.86
C ASN A 208 16.90 -4.88 16.54
N VAL A 209 17.14 -3.73 17.19
CA VAL A 209 16.37 -2.51 16.95
C VAL A 209 17.20 -1.53 16.10
N HIS A 210 16.72 -1.26 14.88
CA HIS A 210 17.38 -0.37 13.93
C HIS A 210 16.46 0.80 13.58
N ILE A 211 16.83 1.98 14.05
CA ILE A 211 16.11 3.23 13.80
C ILE A 211 17.11 4.25 13.28
N PRO A 212 16.76 5.06 12.26
CA PRO A 212 17.70 6.06 11.76
C PRO A 212 18.11 7.04 12.88
N ASP A 213 19.41 7.36 12.92
CA ASP A 213 19.97 8.30 13.90
C ASP A 213 19.86 9.73 13.37
N GLY A 214 19.02 10.54 14.04
CA GLY A 214 18.85 11.96 13.72
C GLY A 214 19.98 12.88 14.22
N THR A 215 21.05 12.34 14.83
CA THR A 215 22.17 13.13 15.37
C THR A 215 23.46 13.03 14.55
N VAL A 216 23.45 12.25 13.48
CA VAL A 216 24.61 12.07 12.60
C VAL A 216 25.06 13.43 12.06
N PRO A 217 26.36 13.78 12.09
CA PRO A 217 26.86 15.02 11.51
C PRO A 217 26.50 15.16 10.02
N GLU A 218 26.19 16.38 9.58
CA GLU A 218 25.69 16.64 8.23
C GLU A 218 26.63 16.18 7.12
N ASP A 219 27.95 16.32 7.33
CA ASP A 219 28.99 15.86 6.42
C ASP A 219 29.09 14.33 6.30
N ARG A 220 28.52 13.59 7.24
CA ARG A 220 28.55 12.12 7.29
C ARG A 220 27.19 11.47 7.04
N VAL A 221 26.11 12.25 6.98
CA VAL A 221 24.74 11.72 6.89
C VAL A 221 24.52 10.91 5.61
N SER A 222 25.15 11.27 4.51
CA SER A 222 25.03 10.52 3.23
C SER A 222 25.66 9.12 3.34
N GLU A 223 26.84 9.01 3.94
CA GLU A 223 27.52 7.73 4.20
C GLU A 223 26.70 6.87 5.18
N TYR A 224 26.18 7.49 6.23
CA TYR A 224 25.29 6.85 7.19
C TYR A 224 24.04 6.29 6.52
N CYS A 225 23.34 7.07 5.70
CA CYS A 225 22.16 6.62 4.97
C CYS A 225 22.47 5.42 4.06
N ALA A 226 23.61 5.43 3.37
CA ALA A 226 24.03 4.30 2.54
C ALA A 226 24.32 3.06 3.39
N SER A 227 24.95 3.22 4.56
CA SER A 227 25.20 2.14 5.51
C SER A 227 23.91 1.57 6.09
N TYR A 228 22.96 2.44 6.49
CA TYR A 228 21.64 2.04 6.96
C TYR A 228 20.91 1.24 5.89
N ASP A 229 20.86 1.76 4.66
CA ASP A 229 20.21 1.08 3.54
C ASP A 229 20.84 -0.29 3.22
N HIS A 230 22.17 -0.39 3.37
CA HIS A 230 22.89 -1.65 3.19
C HIS A 230 22.60 -2.67 4.31
N SER A 231 22.38 -2.20 5.55
CA SER A 231 22.02 -3.06 6.69
C SER A 231 20.64 -3.70 6.51
N VAL A 232 19.73 -3.02 5.79
CA VAL A 232 18.42 -3.55 5.41
C VAL A 232 18.57 -4.57 4.29
N ARG A 233 19.09 -5.76 4.62
CA ARG A 233 19.29 -6.82 3.60
C ARG A 233 18.01 -7.39 3.07
N ARG A 234 17.00 -7.57 3.97
CA ARG A 234 15.73 -8.20 3.69
C ARG A 234 14.72 -7.71 4.74
N ILE A 235 13.54 -7.38 4.31
CA ILE A 235 12.39 -7.14 5.20
C ILE A 235 11.37 -8.23 4.90
N ASP A 236 11.04 -9.05 5.89
CA ASP A 236 10.08 -10.14 5.72
C ASP A 236 8.66 -9.61 5.65
N LEU A 237 8.33 -8.63 6.49
CA LEU A 237 7.05 -7.93 6.49
C LEU A 237 7.26 -6.46 6.79
N MET A 238 6.77 -5.60 5.92
CA MET A 238 6.77 -4.15 6.08
C MET A 238 5.35 -3.67 6.40
N ILE A 239 5.21 -2.95 7.51
CA ILE A 239 3.96 -2.27 7.90
C ILE A 239 4.15 -0.79 7.69
N ILE A 240 3.30 -0.18 6.85
CA ILE A 240 3.37 1.23 6.52
C ILE A 240 2.00 1.90 6.59
N GLY A 241 2.02 3.20 6.81
CA GLY A 241 0.86 4.08 6.60
C GLY A 241 1.07 4.97 5.38
N VAL A 242 0.06 5.73 5.01
CA VAL A 242 0.11 6.72 3.94
C VAL A 242 -0.25 8.11 4.44
N GLY A 243 0.55 9.11 4.06
CA GLY A 243 0.22 10.51 4.31
C GLY A 243 -0.87 11.05 3.38
N GLU A 244 -1.44 12.20 3.71
CA GLU A 244 -2.53 12.82 2.93
C GLU A 244 -2.12 13.16 1.49
N ASP A 245 -0.82 13.43 1.27
CA ASP A 245 -0.23 13.70 -0.05
C ASP A 245 0.25 12.43 -0.77
N GLY A 246 -0.03 11.24 -0.23
CA GLY A 246 0.42 9.97 -0.79
C GLY A 246 1.85 9.59 -0.44
N GLN A 247 2.46 10.26 0.52
CA GLN A 247 3.79 9.94 1.01
C GLN A 247 3.81 8.65 1.82
N ILE A 248 4.91 7.89 1.71
CA ILE A 248 5.25 6.75 2.57
C ILE A 248 6.59 7.03 3.25
N GLY A 249 6.61 7.02 4.60
CA GLY A 249 7.68 7.66 5.35
C GLY A 249 7.74 9.14 4.97
N PHE A 250 8.95 9.68 4.75
CA PHE A 250 9.13 11.03 4.19
C PHE A 250 9.45 11.01 2.68
N ASN A 251 9.01 9.98 1.95
CA ASN A 251 8.99 10.02 0.50
C ASN A 251 7.78 10.82 0.03
N GLU A 252 7.93 12.14 -0.03
CA GLU A 252 6.91 13.11 -0.42
C GLU A 252 6.72 13.16 -1.96
N PRO A 253 5.65 13.82 -2.48
CA PRO A 253 5.44 14.00 -3.92
C PRO A 253 6.71 14.48 -4.64
N GLY A 254 7.01 13.85 -5.79
CA GLY A 254 8.26 14.05 -6.53
C GLY A 254 9.37 13.05 -6.15
N SER A 255 9.12 12.14 -5.18
CA SER A 255 10.10 11.10 -4.84
C SER A 255 10.25 10.09 -5.96
N TYR A 256 11.51 9.79 -6.31
CA TYR A 256 11.84 8.88 -7.40
C TYR A 256 11.69 7.40 -6.99
N SER A 257 11.13 6.57 -7.86
CA SER A 257 10.85 5.15 -7.60
C SER A 257 12.08 4.31 -7.21
N ARG A 258 13.27 4.70 -7.67
CA ARG A 258 14.54 4.03 -7.35
C ARG A 258 15.31 4.71 -6.22
N SER A 259 14.66 5.61 -5.47
CA SER A 259 15.30 6.27 -4.34
C SER A 259 15.67 5.25 -3.27
N ARG A 260 16.88 5.44 -2.71
CA ARG A 260 17.42 4.68 -1.58
C ARG A 260 17.27 5.50 -0.30
N THR A 261 17.65 4.94 0.83
CA THR A 261 17.69 5.67 2.10
C THR A 261 18.54 6.93 1.97
N ARG A 262 17.98 8.07 2.38
CA ARG A 262 18.59 9.39 2.17
C ARG A 262 18.07 10.45 3.12
N LEU A 263 18.81 11.52 3.26
CA LEU A 263 18.35 12.77 3.84
C LEU A 263 17.45 13.47 2.82
N VAL A 264 16.27 13.93 3.26
CA VAL A 264 15.29 14.67 2.45
C VAL A 264 14.95 15.99 3.11
N GLN A 265 14.62 16.99 2.30
CA GLN A 265 14.04 18.24 2.79
C GLN A 265 12.51 18.07 2.86
N LEU A 266 11.93 18.43 4.00
CA LEU A 266 10.48 18.32 4.22
C LEU A 266 9.76 19.51 3.60
N THR A 267 8.64 19.25 2.93
CA THR A 267 7.75 20.27 2.39
C THR A 267 7.13 21.12 3.51
N TYR A 268 6.68 22.32 3.13
CA TYR A 268 5.94 23.18 4.04
C TYR A 268 4.70 22.48 4.62
N ASN A 269 3.98 21.72 3.77
CA ASN A 269 2.77 21.01 4.17
C ASN A 269 3.06 19.94 5.25
N THR A 270 4.05 19.08 5.03
CA THR A 270 4.48 18.09 6.03
C THR A 270 4.90 18.76 7.34
N ARG A 271 5.69 19.81 7.28
CA ARG A 271 6.10 20.55 8.48
C ARG A 271 4.92 21.18 9.21
N LYS A 272 3.95 21.75 8.47
CA LYS A 272 2.71 22.31 9.03
C LYS A 272 1.89 21.23 9.76
N ILE A 273 1.71 20.05 9.16
CA ILE A 273 1.01 18.93 9.78
C ILE A 273 1.71 18.48 11.06
N GLN A 274 3.03 18.44 11.08
CA GLN A 274 3.82 18.03 12.24
C GLN A 274 4.01 19.12 13.30
N SER A 275 3.74 20.39 12.95
CA SER A 275 4.08 21.56 13.81
C SER A 275 3.44 21.53 15.19
N GLY A 276 2.26 20.91 15.33
CA GLY A 276 1.62 20.76 16.65
C GLY A 276 2.47 19.95 17.64
N ALA A 277 3.17 18.93 17.18
CA ALA A 277 4.06 18.12 18.02
C ALA A 277 5.35 18.86 18.39
N PHE A 278 5.76 19.84 17.60
CA PHE A 278 6.98 20.64 17.79
C PHE A 278 6.72 22.02 18.38
N PHE A 279 5.51 22.29 18.86
CA PHE A 279 5.13 23.58 19.45
C PHE A 279 5.32 24.78 18.50
N GLY A 280 5.22 24.56 17.20
CA GLY A 280 5.30 25.58 16.16
C GLY A 280 6.05 25.12 14.92
N LEU A 281 5.75 25.78 13.79
CA LEU A 281 6.36 25.46 12.49
C LEU A 281 7.88 25.77 12.47
N GLU A 282 8.30 26.79 13.18
CA GLU A 282 9.69 27.23 13.32
C GLU A 282 10.55 26.19 14.04
N ASN A 283 9.97 25.44 14.97
CA ASN A 283 10.64 24.39 15.73
C ASN A 283 10.62 23.04 15.01
N THR A 284 9.79 22.91 13.96
CA THR A 284 9.66 21.67 13.22
C THR A 284 10.90 21.47 12.34
N PRO A 285 11.58 20.31 12.43
CA PRO A 285 12.74 20.03 11.60
C PRO A 285 12.45 20.25 10.12
N LYS A 286 13.46 20.74 9.39
CA LYS A 286 13.36 21.00 7.95
C LYS A 286 13.72 19.79 7.12
N MET A 287 14.37 18.80 7.72
CA MET A 287 14.89 17.62 7.05
C MET A 287 14.51 16.35 7.82
N ALA A 288 14.64 15.23 7.15
CA ALA A 288 14.46 13.89 7.73
C ALA A 288 15.33 12.87 6.99
N VAL A 289 15.72 11.81 7.68
CA VAL A 289 16.25 10.61 7.06
C VAL A 289 15.08 9.67 6.79
N THR A 290 14.99 9.13 5.58
CA THR A 290 13.90 8.19 5.23
C THR A 290 14.41 7.06 4.34
N MET A 291 13.91 5.84 4.58
CA MET A 291 14.05 4.75 3.59
C MET A 291 13.47 5.20 2.26
N GLY A 292 14.18 4.94 1.17
CA GLY A 292 13.69 5.24 -0.16
C GLY A 292 12.65 4.23 -0.66
N ILE A 293 11.97 4.60 -1.73
CA ILE A 293 10.94 3.76 -2.37
C ILE A 293 11.52 2.39 -2.77
N ASP A 294 12.72 2.36 -3.40
CA ASP A 294 13.37 1.10 -3.79
C ASP A 294 13.68 0.19 -2.59
N THR A 295 14.08 0.77 -1.46
CA THR A 295 14.34 0.03 -0.23
C THR A 295 13.07 -0.61 0.32
N ILE A 296 11.96 0.14 0.37
CA ILE A 296 10.64 -0.34 0.78
C ILE A 296 10.14 -1.44 -0.16
N MET A 297 10.26 -1.25 -1.47
CA MET A 297 9.80 -2.18 -2.51
C MET A 297 10.54 -3.52 -2.53
N ARG A 298 11.68 -3.64 -1.84
CA ARG A 298 12.39 -4.91 -1.68
C ARG A 298 11.87 -5.78 -0.53
N ALA A 299 10.91 -5.32 0.25
CA ALA A 299 10.26 -6.14 1.26
C ALA A 299 9.59 -7.37 0.63
N ASN A 300 9.57 -8.51 1.33
CA ASN A 300 8.91 -9.71 0.85
C ASN A 300 7.38 -9.57 0.84
N ARG A 301 6.84 -8.85 1.81
CA ARG A 301 5.42 -8.51 1.93
C ARG A 301 5.27 -7.12 2.51
N ILE A 302 4.27 -6.40 2.02
CA ILE A 302 3.90 -5.06 2.51
C ILE A 302 2.44 -5.07 2.92
N ILE A 303 2.13 -4.46 4.05
CA ILE A 303 0.76 -4.11 4.45
C ILE A 303 0.72 -2.60 4.63
N LEU A 304 -0.11 -1.94 3.83
CA LEU A 304 -0.39 -0.52 3.96
C LEU A 304 -1.70 -0.35 4.74
N MET A 305 -1.65 0.44 5.81
CA MET A 305 -2.82 0.75 6.64
C MET A 305 -3.25 2.20 6.45
N ALA A 306 -4.57 2.43 6.40
CA ALA A 306 -5.11 3.79 6.42
C ALA A 306 -6.52 3.77 7.08
N TRP A 307 -6.75 4.70 8.01
CA TRP A 307 -7.97 4.80 8.79
C TRP A 307 -8.58 6.19 8.71
N GLY A 308 -9.91 6.24 8.64
CA GLY A 308 -10.69 7.47 8.69
C GLY A 308 -10.94 8.14 7.34
N GLU A 309 -11.96 8.99 7.33
CA GLU A 309 -12.44 9.70 6.14
C GLU A 309 -11.36 10.58 5.50
N GLU A 310 -10.47 11.16 6.30
CA GLU A 310 -9.38 12.00 5.80
C GLU A 310 -8.40 11.25 4.88
N LYS A 311 -8.44 9.91 4.89
CA LYS A 311 -7.64 9.06 4.00
C LYS A 311 -8.35 8.67 2.71
N ALA A 312 -9.65 8.88 2.59
CA ALA A 312 -10.42 8.37 1.46
C ALA A 312 -9.88 8.82 0.09
N HIS A 313 -9.54 10.11 -0.07
CA HIS A 313 -8.99 10.61 -1.32
C HIS A 313 -7.65 9.98 -1.70
N ILE A 314 -6.76 9.85 -0.73
CA ILE A 314 -5.45 9.28 -1.02
C ILE A 314 -5.51 7.77 -1.21
N VAL A 315 -6.38 7.08 -0.47
CA VAL A 315 -6.64 5.64 -0.66
C VAL A 315 -7.11 5.38 -2.09
N GLN A 316 -8.10 6.14 -2.59
CA GLN A 316 -8.57 6.01 -3.97
C GLN A 316 -7.42 6.20 -4.98
N ARG A 317 -6.60 7.24 -4.80
CA ARG A 317 -5.46 7.49 -5.71
C ARG A 317 -4.39 6.39 -5.67
N VAL A 318 -4.14 5.82 -4.49
CA VAL A 318 -3.16 4.74 -4.31
C VAL A 318 -3.67 3.42 -4.88
N VAL A 319 -4.94 3.09 -4.65
CA VAL A 319 -5.53 1.79 -4.99
C VAL A 319 -5.99 1.75 -6.45
N GLU A 320 -6.67 2.79 -6.93
CA GLU A 320 -7.32 2.82 -8.25
C GLU A 320 -6.61 3.76 -9.25
N GLY A 321 -5.86 4.76 -8.74
CA GLY A 321 -5.18 5.77 -9.55
C GLY A 321 -4.01 5.22 -10.36
N GLU A 322 -3.40 6.08 -11.17
CA GLU A 322 -2.19 5.74 -11.93
C GLU A 322 -0.93 5.81 -11.06
N ILE A 323 0.08 5.04 -11.44
CA ILE A 323 1.41 5.12 -10.81
C ILE A 323 2.04 6.46 -11.18
N THR A 324 2.36 7.27 -10.18
CA THR A 324 2.94 8.61 -10.37
C THR A 324 3.80 9.00 -9.17
N ASP A 325 4.84 9.79 -9.43
CA ASP A 325 5.66 10.40 -8.38
C ASP A 325 4.91 11.45 -7.55
N GLN A 326 3.78 11.95 -8.04
CA GLN A 326 2.89 12.85 -7.30
C GLN A 326 2.07 12.13 -6.21
N VAL A 327 2.10 10.80 -6.21
CA VAL A 327 1.53 9.93 -5.18
C VAL A 327 2.53 8.79 -4.95
N PRO A 328 3.59 8.99 -4.17
CA PRO A 328 4.65 7.98 -4.02
C PRO A 328 4.15 6.61 -3.57
N ALA A 329 3.09 6.54 -2.76
CA ALA A 329 2.45 5.28 -2.40
C ALA A 329 1.87 4.52 -3.61
N SER A 330 1.61 5.18 -4.74
CA SER A 330 1.13 4.51 -5.96
C SER A 330 2.17 3.54 -6.56
N TYR A 331 3.46 3.74 -6.29
CA TYR A 331 4.50 2.79 -6.69
C TYR A 331 4.29 1.39 -6.11
N LEU A 332 3.60 1.29 -4.98
CA LEU A 332 3.27 0.03 -4.34
C LEU A 332 2.41 -0.88 -5.22
N GLN A 333 1.69 -0.34 -6.22
CA GLN A 333 0.95 -1.13 -7.20
C GLN A 333 1.85 -2.10 -8.00
N ALA A 334 3.14 -1.80 -8.10
CA ALA A 334 4.10 -2.68 -8.78
C ALA A 334 4.66 -3.79 -7.86
N HIS A 335 4.33 -3.80 -6.57
CA HIS A 335 4.81 -4.81 -5.63
C HIS A 335 3.97 -6.08 -5.72
N GLN A 336 4.64 -7.26 -5.80
CA GLN A 336 3.96 -8.54 -6.03
C GLN A 336 3.17 -9.07 -4.82
N ASN A 337 3.50 -8.64 -3.62
CA ASN A 337 2.91 -9.15 -2.38
C ASN A 337 2.60 -7.99 -1.43
N ILE A 338 1.62 -7.19 -1.83
CA ILE A 338 1.10 -6.08 -1.05
C ILE A 338 -0.40 -6.24 -0.84
N GLU A 339 -0.88 -5.78 0.29
CA GLU A 339 -2.29 -5.54 0.55
C GLU A 339 -2.50 -4.19 1.24
N VAL A 340 -3.64 -3.59 0.98
CA VAL A 340 -4.13 -2.39 1.65
C VAL A 340 -5.21 -2.81 2.64
N VAL A 341 -5.09 -2.38 3.89
CA VAL A 341 -6.04 -2.66 4.97
C VAL A 341 -6.59 -1.33 5.48
N ILE A 342 -7.89 -1.13 5.32
CA ILE A 342 -8.57 0.13 5.58
C ILE A 342 -9.90 -0.09 6.29
N ASP A 343 -10.46 0.98 6.87
CA ASP A 343 -11.83 0.99 7.35
C ASP A 343 -12.81 1.51 6.28
N GLU A 344 -14.11 1.37 6.52
CA GLU A 344 -15.17 1.84 5.63
C GLU A 344 -15.06 3.35 5.34
N ASN A 345 -14.64 4.15 6.33
CA ASN A 345 -14.47 5.59 6.15
C ASN A 345 -13.36 5.92 5.16
N ALA A 346 -12.23 5.21 5.23
CA ALA A 346 -11.13 5.38 4.28
C ALA A 346 -11.46 4.79 2.89
N ALA A 347 -12.39 3.82 2.81
CA ALA A 347 -12.82 3.18 1.57
C ALA A 347 -13.87 3.99 0.80
N GLN A 348 -14.54 4.95 1.42
CA GLN A 348 -15.78 5.58 0.91
C GLN A 348 -15.69 6.16 -0.51
N LEU A 349 -14.49 6.45 -1.03
CA LEU A 349 -14.29 6.96 -2.39
C LEU A 349 -13.84 5.89 -3.40
N LEU A 350 -13.65 4.65 -2.97
CA LEU A 350 -13.38 3.54 -3.90
C LEU A 350 -14.59 3.30 -4.80
N THR A 351 -14.33 2.83 -6.03
CA THR A 351 -15.38 2.53 -7.00
C THR A 351 -16.39 1.52 -6.47
N ARG A 352 -15.94 0.51 -5.70
CA ARG A 352 -16.84 -0.49 -5.08
C ARG A 352 -17.84 0.13 -4.09
N GLU A 353 -17.47 1.24 -3.44
CA GLU A 353 -18.33 1.94 -2.49
C GLU A 353 -19.19 3.02 -3.17
N GLN A 354 -18.62 3.76 -4.10
CA GLN A 354 -19.30 4.84 -4.80
C GLN A 354 -20.30 4.33 -5.83
N THR A 355 -19.89 3.36 -6.63
CA THR A 355 -20.64 2.83 -7.78
C THR A 355 -20.53 1.30 -7.85
N PRO A 356 -21.05 0.56 -6.83
CA PRO A 356 -20.91 -0.90 -6.74
C PRO A 356 -21.39 -1.64 -7.99
N TRP A 357 -22.41 -1.12 -8.69
CA TRP A 357 -22.92 -1.68 -9.96
C TRP A 357 -21.89 -1.70 -11.09
N MET A 358 -20.77 -0.96 -10.97
CA MET A 358 -19.67 -1.03 -11.93
C MET A 358 -18.74 -2.20 -11.68
N VAL A 359 -18.78 -2.77 -10.47
CA VAL A 359 -17.87 -3.84 -10.05
C VAL A 359 -18.56 -5.19 -9.83
N GLY A 360 -19.90 -5.24 -9.84
CA GLY A 360 -20.61 -6.51 -9.70
C GLY A 360 -22.11 -6.36 -9.57
N PRO A 361 -22.83 -7.50 -9.45
CA PRO A 361 -24.26 -7.52 -9.20
C PRO A 361 -24.60 -6.84 -7.88
N CYS A 362 -25.71 -6.10 -7.85
CA CYS A 362 -26.13 -5.32 -6.72
C CYS A 362 -27.55 -5.67 -6.27
N GLU A 363 -27.84 -5.47 -4.98
CA GLU A 363 -29.19 -5.45 -4.47
C GLU A 363 -29.81 -4.07 -4.72
N TRP A 364 -30.78 -3.99 -5.65
CA TRP A 364 -31.41 -2.76 -6.08
C TRP A 364 -32.54 -2.30 -5.14
N THR A 365 -32.18 -1.88 -3.93
CA THR A 365 -33.14 -1.23 -3.02
C THR A 365 -33.53 0.15 -3.54
N PRO A 366 -34.72 0.70 -3.16
CA PRO A 366 -35.12 2.04 -3.60
C PRO A 366 -34.05 3.13 -3.33
N LYS A 367 -33.41 3.08 -2.17
CA LYS A 367 -32.33 4.00 -1.80
C LYS A 367 -31.14 3.85 -2.75
N PHE A 368 -30.81 2.62 -3.14
CA PHE A 368 -29.69 2.32 -4.01
C PHE A 368 -29.97 2.73 -5.47
N VAL A 369 -31.19 2.47 -5.95
CA VAL A 369 -31.69 2.97 -7.26
C VAL A 369 -31.55 4.49 -7.33
N ARG A 370 -32.03 5.20 -6.29
CA ARG A 370 -31.89 6.66 -6.19
C ARG A 370 -30.44 7.12 -6.28
N LYS A 371 -29.51 6.47 -5.52
CA LYS A 371 -28.06 6.76 -5.58
C LYS A 371 -27.53 6.61 -7.00
N ALA A 372 -27.84 5.51 -7.67
CA ALA A 372 -27.36 5.21 -9.02
C ALA A 372 -27.89 6.21 -10.08
N VAL A 373 -29.17 6.55 -10.02
CA VAL A 373 -29.79 7.50 -10.97
C VAL A 373 -29.25 8.93 -10.77
N VAL A 374 -29.09 9.37 -9.53
CA VAL A 374 -28.49 10.69 -9.24
C VAL A 374 -27.03 10.74 -9.73
N TRP A 375 -26.25 9.68 -9.49
CA TRP A 375 -24.91 9.55 -10.02
C TRP A 375 -24.89 9.61 -11.56
N LEU A 376 -25.80 8.86 -12.22
CA LEU A 376 -25.92 8.88 -13.68
C LEU A 376 -26.18 10.29 -14.22
N CYS A 377 -27.08 11.04 -13.58
CA CYS A 377 -27.32 12.45 -13.94
C CYS A 377 -26.03 13.28 -13.90
N GLY A 378 -25.22 13.07 -12.87
CA GLY A 378 -23.94 13.74 -12.70
C GLY A 378 -22.95 13.40 -13.80
N VAL A 379 -22.91 12.14 -14.23
CA VAL A 379 -21.99 11.64 -15.29
C VAL A 379 -22.41 12.17 -16.67
N VAL A 380 -23.68 11.94 -17.04
CA VAL A 380 -24.16 12.31 -18.39
C VAL A 380 -24.60 13.79 -18.51
N LYS A 381 -24.58 14.54 -17.40
CA LYS A 381 -25.00 15.95 -17.32
C LYS A 381 -26.42 16.19 -17.83
N LYS A 382 -27.33 15.28 -17.51
CA LYS A 382 -28.74 15.36 -17.87
C LYS A 382 -29.61 15.39 -16.62
N PRO A 383 -30.75 16.14 -16.63
CA PRO A 383 -31.79 16.03 -15.59
C PRO A 383 -32.38 14.61 -15.56
N ILE A 384 -32.86 14.14 -14.41
CA ILE A 384 -33.43 12.80 -14.21
C ILE A 384 -34.45 12.43 -15.28
N LEU A 385 -35.42 13.30 -15.51
CA LEU A 385 -36.52 13.05 -16.47
C LEU A 385 -36.07 13.08 -17.96
N LYS A 386 -34.78 13.40 -18.23
CA LYS A 386 -34.18 13.39 -19.56
C LYS A 386 -33.22 12.24 -19.78
N LEU A 387 -33.04 11.37 -18.78
CA LEU A 387 -32.25 10.15 -18.93
C LEU A 387 -32.96 9.20 -19.90
N THR A 388 -32.17 8.54 -20.76
CA THR A 388 -32.66 7.61 -21.78
C THR A 388 -32.16 6.19 -21.47
N TYR A 389 -32.76 5.18 -22.09
CA TYR A 389 -32.31 3.79 -22.04
C TYR A 389 -30.82 3.66 -22.33
N LYS A 390 -30.31 4.40 -23.33
CA LYS A 390 -28.90 4.41 -23.73
C LYS A 390 -27.99 4.89 -22.59
N ASP A 391 -28.40 5.93 -21.85
CA ASP A 391 -27.62 6.47 -20.73
C ASP A 391 -27.40 5.39 -19.65
N TYR A 392 -28.39 4.58 -19.35
CA TYR A 392 -28.31 3.47 -18.40
C TYR A 392 -27.33 2.39 -18.88
N ILE A 393 -27.50 1.92 -20.14
CA ILE A 393 -26.68 0.83 -20.67
C ILE A 393 -25.21 1.22 -20.79
N GLU A 394 -24.92 2.41 -21.29
CA GLU A 394 -23.54 2.89 -21.47
C GLU A 394 -22.82 3.15 -20.13
N ASN A 395 -23.56 3.23 -19.02
CA ASN A 395 -23.01 3.49 -17.70
C ASN A 395 -23.19 2.32 -16.72
N SER A 396 -23.24 1.09 -17.23
CA SER A 396 -23.27 -0.17 -16.45
C SER A 396 -24.50 -0.34 -15.54
N LEU A 397 -25.61 0.34 -15.83
CA LEU A 397 -26.87 0.23 -15.11
C LEU A 397 -27.89 -0.68 -15.82
N GLY A 398 -27.41 -1.55 -16.73
CA GLY A 398 -28.26 -2.50 -17.46
C GLY A 398 -29.01 -3.45 -16.54
N GLU A 399 -28.34 -3.97 -15.51
CA GLU A 399 -28.95 -4.87 -14.52
C GLU A 399 -30.18 -4.25 -13.83
N LEU A 400 -30.14 -2.95 -13.56
CA LEU A 400 -31.29 -2.23 -13.00
C LEU A 400 -32.53 -2.28 -13.93
N LEU A 401 -32.28 -2.23 -15.24
CA LEU A 401 -33.38 -2.29 -16.24
C LEU A 401 -33.91 -3.73 -16.44
N GLU A 402 -33.04 -4.75 -16.19
CA GLU A 402 -33.43 -6.17 -16.31
C GLU A 402 -34.42 -6.60 -15.20
N GLN A 403 -34.58 -5.79 -14.13
CA GLN A 403 -35.56 -6.04 -13.08
C GLN A 403 -36.98 -5.77 -13.50
N GLY A 404 -37.25 -5.52 -14.77
CA GLY A 404 -38.58 -5.41 -15.35
C GLY A 404 -39.23 -4.03 -15.21
N ARG A 405 -38.50 -3.00 -14.79
CA ARG A 405 -38.95 -1.61 -14.77
C ARG A 405 -38.46 -0.85 -16.00
N ALA A 406 -39.33 -0.15 -16.68
CA ALA A 406 -38.95 0.75 -17.77
C ALA A 406 -38.11 1.93 -17.20
N TYR A 407 -37.10 2.37 -17.93
CA TYR A 407 -36.20 3.46 -17.50
C TYR A 407 -36.93 4.77 -17.21
N ASP A 408 -37.98 5.10 -17.95
CA ASP A 408 -38.81 6.27 -17.75
C ASP A 408 -39.61 6.20 -16.44
N GLN A 409 -40.10 5.02 -16.06
CA GLN A 409 -40.76 4.81 -14.78
C GLN A 409 -39.74 4.94 -13.63
N ILE A 410 -38.51 4.41 -13.77
CA ILE A 410 -37.45 4.59 -12.78
C ILE A 410 -37.14 6.08 -12.61
N ASN A 411 -37.04 6.83 -13.71
CA ASN A 411 -36.79 8.26 -13.68
C ASN A 411 -37.89 9.02 -12.89
N ILE A 412 -39.14 8.69 -13.14
CA ILE A 412 -40.28 9.29 -12.45
C ILE A 412 -40.30 8.95 -10.96
N ASP A 413 -40.07 7.68 -10.62
CA ASP A 413 -40.08 7.21 -9.23
C ASP A 413 -38.96 7.91 -8.42
N VAL A 414 -37.75 7.97 -8.97
CA VAL A 414 -36.60 8.66 -8.30
C VAL A 414 -36.83 10.17 -8.21
N PHE A 415 -37.40 10.80 -9.25
CA PHE A 415 -37.70 12.22 -9.22
C PHE A 415 -38.74 12.55 -8.11
N ASN A 416 -39.79 11.76 -8.01
CA ASN A 416 -40.82 11.92 -6.99
C ASN A 416 -40.29 11.68 -5.57
N ASP A 417 -39.45 10.65 -5.39
CA ASP A 417 -38.82 10.36 -4.10
C ASP A 417 -37.89 11.51 -3.65
N LEU A 418 -37.09 12.07 -4.55
CA LEU A 418 -36.26 13.23 -4.25
C LEU A 418 -37.07 14.48 -3.96
N GLN A 419 -38.16 14.73 -4.73
CA GLN A 419 -39.04 15.86 -4.50
C GLN A 419 -39.68 15.75 -3.11
N HIS A 420 -40.17 14.58 -2.74
CA HIS A 420 -40.74 14.31 -1.42
C HIS A 420 -39.68 14.51 -0.31
N THR A 421 -38.46 14.04 -0.51
CA THR A 421 -37.38 14.17 0.47
C THR A 421 -36.96 15.63 0.69
N ILE A 422 -36.90 16.45 -0.38
CA ILE A 422 -36.45 17.84 -0.32
C ILE A 422 -37.53 18.78 0.19
N THR A 423 -38.77 18.54 -0.22
CA THR A 423 -39.86 19.47 0.03
C THR A 423 -40.79 19.04 1.20
N GLY A 424 -40.60 17.81 1.70
CA GLY A 424 -41.60 17.19 2.60
C GLY A 424 -42.94 16.95 1.95
N TRP A 425 -43.02 17.08 0.63
CA TRP A 425 -44.24 17.05 -0.16
C TRP A 425 -44.49 15.68 -0.79
N PRO A 426 -45.58 15.00 -0.51
CA PRO A 426 -45.84 13.66 -1.02
C PRO A 426 -46.22 13.58 -2.51
N GLY A 427 -45.88 14.59 -3.32
CA GLY A 427 -46.22 14.61 -4.76
C GLY A 427 -47.72 14.83 -5.07
N GLY A 428 -48.51 15.14 -4.05
CA GLY A 428 -49.91 15.45 -4.15
C GLY A 428 -50.22 16.90 -3.76
N LYS A 429 -51.50 17.29 -3.81
CA LYS A 429 -51.93 18.61 -3.33
C LYS A 429 -51.57 18.77 -1.85
N PRO A 430 -51.13 19.98 -1.39
CA PRO A 430 -50.88 20.21 0.02
C PRO A 430 -52.09 19.85 0.84
N ASN A 431 -51.95 19.07 1.89
CA ASN A 431 -52.98 18.90 2.87
C ASN A 431 -53.26 20.28 3.47
N ALA A 432 -54.54 20.64 3.57
CA ALA A 432 -54.98 21.93 4.08
C ALA A 432 -54.50 22.22 5.52
N ASP A 433 -54.00 21.19 6.22
CA ASP A 433 -53.47 21.28 7.59
C ASP A 433 -51.99 21.66 7.70
N ASP A 434 -51.21 21.69 6.59
CA ASP A 434 -49.77 22.06 6.62
C ASP A 434 -49.54 23.58 6.48
N SER A 435 -50.57 24.40 6.42
CA SER A 435 -50.47 25.85 6.32
C SER A 435 -50.19 26.57 7.68
N THR A 436 -49.94 25.79 8.76
CA THR A 436 -49.68 26.33 10.11
C THR A 436 -48.49 25.67 10.79
N ARG A 437 -47.35 25.55 10.06
CA ARG A 437 -46.07 25.32 10.70
C ARG A 437 -44.93 26.15 10.06
#